data_f7b88479d4bfad557c795db8eb2dc43e
#
_entry.id   f7b88479d4bfad557c795db8eb2dc43e
#
_cell.length_a   1.000
_cell.length_b   1.000
_cell.length_c   1.000
_cell.angle_alpha   90.00
_cell.angle_beta   90.00
_cell.angle_gamma   90.00
#
_symmetry.space_group_name_H-M   'P 1'
#
loop_
_entity.id
_entity.type
_entity.pdbx_description
1 polymer ?
#
loop_
_entity_poly.entity_id
_entity_poly.type
_entity_poly.pdbx_seq_one_letter_code
_entity_poly.pdbx_strand_id
1 'polypeptide(L)'
;MTEAKLISALNKENLSHFAKTYVPSRLLLGPGPSNAHPEVLSALSLNPIGHLDEAYISLMSDVQQLLRYTWQCNNRLTLPMSGTGSAAMEASIANFIEEGEKILIAKKGYFGDRLVDMATRYKAQVSVMEKTWGEAFTYEEIKYEIETKKPAIFAIVHAETSSGVLQPLEGIGDICRKNNCLFLVDAVTSLGALELLIDEWKIDLAYSLSLIHI
;
A
#
# COMPACT_ATOMS: atom_id res chain seq x y z
N MET A 1 34.15 -18.88 14.04
CA MET A 1 33.58 -20.23 14.33
C MET A 1 33.68 -21.00 13.04
N THR A 2 34.38 -22.14 13.00
CA THR A 2 34.57 -22.91 11.78
C THR A 2 33.26 -23.58 11.37
N GLU A 3 33.02 -23.72 10.07
CA GLU A 3 31.83 -24.35 9.45
C GLU A 3 31.50 -25.72 10.10
N ALA A 4 32.53 -26.52 10.44
CA ALA A 4 32.37 -27.78 11.15
C ALA A 4 31.78 -27.64 12.58
N LYS A 5 31.98 -26.51 13.27
CA LYS A 5 31.37 -26.24 14.57
C LYS A 5 29.91 -25.80 14.45
N LEU A 6 29.57 -25.15 13.34
CA LEU A 6 28.15 -24.79 13.03
C LEU A 6 27.33 -26.07 12.73
N ILE A 7 27.89 -26.98 11.93
CA ILE A 7 27.23 -28.24 11.53
C ILE A 7 27.09 -29.18 12.72
N SER A 8 28.09 -29.25 13.63
CA SER A 8 28.00 -30.08 14.82
C SER A 8 27.01 -29.58 15.89
N ALA A 9 26.68 -28.27 15.87
CA ALA A 9 25.66 -27.69 16.75
C ALA A 9 24.22 -27.95 16.24
N LEU A 10 24.07 -28.36 14.98
CA LEU A 10 22.81 -28.69 14.31
C LEU A 10 22.58 -30.22 14.27
N ASN A 11 22.80 -30.92 15.38
CA ASN A 11 22.49 -32.33 15.39
C ASN A 11 20.97 -32.55 15.42
N LYS A 12 20.50 -33.74 14.93
CA LYS A 12 19.09 -34.04 14.70
C LYS A 12 18.20 -33.86 15.95
N GLU A 13 18.75 -33.99 17.15
CA GLU A 13 18.00 -33.80 18.39
C GLU A 13 17.60 -32.32 18.62
N ASN A 14 18.52 -31.40 18.28
CA ASN A 14 18.24 -29.97 18.35
C ASN A 14 17.23 -29.52 17.27
N LEU A 15 17.28 -30.09 16.07
CA LEU A 15 16.33 -29.81 14.99
C LEU A 15 14.94 -30.34 15.29
N SER A 16 14.80 -31.46 16.02
CA SER A 16 13.50 -32.02 16.40
C SER A 16 12.69 -31.10 17.32
N HIS A 17 13.35 -30.19 18.03
CA HIS A 17 12.69 -29.18 18.86
C HIS A 17 11.92 -28.14 18.01
N PHE A 18 12.48 -27.75 16.86
CA PHE A 18 11.84 -26.80 15.94
C PHE A 18 10.67 -27.39 15.13
N ALA A 19 10.68 -28.72 14.92
CA ALA A 19 9.62 -29.41 14.20
C ALA A 19 8.27 -29.46 14.95
N LYS A 20 8.24 -29.04 16.23
CA LYS A 20 7.06 -29.08 17.09
C LYS A 20 6.48 -27.69 17.37
N THR A 21 6.79 -26.71 16.52
CA THR A 21 6.23 -25.36 16.71
C THR A 21 4.71 -25.39 16.54
N TYR A 22 4.01 -25.22 17.64
CA TYR A 22 2.56 -25.09 17.66
C TYR A 22 2.18 -23.62 17.38
N VAL A 23 1.49 -23.38 16.29
CA VAL A 23 0.92 -22.06 15.97
C VAL A 23 -0.54 -22.05 16.39
N PRO A 24 -0.91 -21.37 17.49
CA PRO A 24 -2.29 -21.32 17.94
C PRO A 24 -3.14 -20.51 16.96
N SER A 25 -4.40 -20.94 16.77
CA SER A 25 -5.39 -20.14 16.06
C SER A 25 -5.74 -18.89 16.89
N ARG A 26 -5.76 -17.74 16.25
CA ARG A 26 -6.15 -16.44 16.84
C ARG A 26 -7.09 -15.70 15.91
N LEU A 27 -8.10 -15.05 16.47
CA LEU A 27 -8.89 -14.07 15.76
C LEU A 27 -8.13 -12.75 15.78
N LEU A 28 -7.76 -12.25 14.58
CA LEU A 28 -7.02 -11.03 14.40
C LEU A 28 -8.01 -9.89 14.12
N LEU A 29 -8.03 -8.88 14.98
CA LEU A 29 -8.93 -7.72 14.89
C LEU A 29 -8.16 -6.40 14.68
N GLY A 30 -6.89 -6.51 14.34
CA GLY A 30 -6.03 -5.36 14.01
C GLY A 30 -6.07 -5.01 12.52
N PRO A 31 -5.46 -3.89 12.14
CA PRO A 31 -5.41 -3.44 10.74
C PRO A 31 -4.42 -4.23 9.86
N GLY A 32 -3.79 -5.24 10.41
CA GLY A 32 -2.85 -6.16 9.76
C GLY A 32 -1.83 -6.71 10.76
N PRO A 33 -1.48 -7.99 10.66
CA PRO A 33 -1.99 -9.01 9.75
C PRO A 33 -3.47 -9.34 9.98
N SER A 34 -4.11 -10.00 8.99
CA SER A 34 -5.51 -10.42 9.06
C SER A 34 -5.68 -11.92 8.84
N ASN A 35 -6.79 -12.49 9.32
CA ASN A 35 -7.11 -13.89 9.05
C ASN A 35 -7.50 -14.04 7.57
N ALA A 36 -6.67 -14.72 6.80
CA ALA A 36 -6.99 -15.03 5.41
C ALA A 36 -8.11 -16.10 5.32
N HIS A 37 -8.96 -15.98 4.31
CA HIS A 37 -9.98 -17.00 4.03
C HIS A 37 -9.33 -18.37 3.78
N PRO A 38 -9.97 -19.51 4.19
CA PRO A 38 -9.38 -20.84 4.01
C PRO A 38 -8.99 -21.17 2.57
N GLU A 39 -9.73 -20.70 1.56
CA GLU A 39 -9.39 -20.88 0.15
C GLU A 39 -8.10 -20.15 -0.24
N VAL A 40 -7.84 -18.97 0.31
CA VAL A 40 -6.59 -18.24 0.11
C VAL A 40 -5.41 -19.00 0.70
N LEU A 41 -5.57 -19.53 1.93
CA LEU A 41 -4.55 -20.36 2.57
C LEU A 41 -4.28 -21.65 1.77
N SER A 42 -5.34 -22.28 1.23
CA SER A 42 -5.20 -23.45 0.35
C SER A 42 -4.46 -23.12 -0.94
N ALA A 43 -4.72 -21.97 -1.54
CA ALA A 43 -4.04 -21.53 -2.76
C ALA A 43 -2.53 -21.30 -2.55
N LEU A 44 -2.11 -20.88 -1.35
CA LEU A 44 -0.70 -20.71 -1.00
C LEU A 44 0.09 -22.04 -0.96
N SER A 45 -0.60 -23.19 -0.90
CA SER A 45 0.01 -24.52 -0.92
C SER A 45 0.09 -25.15 -2.31
N LEU A 46 -0.39 -24.50 -3.35
CA LEU A 46 -0.31 -24.99 -4.73
C LEU A 46 1.13 -25.01 -5.23
N ASN A 47 1.40 -25.91 -6.17
CA ASN A 47 2.72 -25.98 -6.79
C ASN A 47 3.02 -24.69 -7.57
N PRO A 48 4.26 -24.18 -7.49
CA PRO A 48 4.67 -23.04 -8.30
C PRO A 48 4.70 -23.42 -9.77
N ILE A 49 4.37 -22.46 -10.64
CA ILE A 49 4.49 -22.57 -12.08
C ILE A 49 5.46 -21.51 -12.62
N GLY A 50 6.07 -21.76 -13.76
CA GLY A 50 7.03 -20.86 -14.36
C GLY A 50 6.38 -19.53 -14.77
N HIS A 51 7.08 -18.42 -14.59
CA HIS A 51 6.57 -17.07 -14.93
C HIS A 51 6.33 -16.83 -16.43
N LEU A 52 6.85 -17.69 -17.30
CA LEU A 52 6.60 -17.67 -18.76
C LEU A 52 5.64 -18.78 -19.21
N ASP A 53 5.11 -19.57 -18.28
CA ASP A 53 4.09 -20.58 -18.57
C ASP A 53 2.78 -19.92 -19.00
N GLU A 54 2.11 -20.47 -20.02
CA GLU A 54 0.84 -19.92 -20.51
C GLU A 54 -0.24 -19.89 -19.42
N ALA A 55 -0.25 -20.89 -18.53
CA ALA A 55 -1.18 -20.92 -17.39
C ALA A 55 -0.90 -19.77 -16.41
N TYR A 56 0.38 -19.43 -16.17
CA TYR A 56 0.74 -18.30 -15.33
C TYR A 56 0.33 -16.95 -15.95
N ILE A 57 0.57 -16.79 -17.26
CA ILE A 57 0.19 -15.57 -17.99
C ILE A 57 -1.33 -15.37 -17.97
N SER A 58 -2.10 -16.46 -18.16
CA SER A 58 -3.56 -16.42 -18.05
C SER A 58 -4.00 -16.04 -16.64
N LEU A 59 -3.46 -16.69 -15.62
CA LEU A 59 -3.75 -16.38 -14.22
C LEU A 59 -3.46 -14.91 -13.88
N MET A 60 -2.33 -14.37 -14.34
CA MET A 60 -1.98 -12.96 -14.12
C MET A 60 -2.96 -12.01 -14.80
N SER A 61 -3.47 -12.38 -15.98
CA SER A 61 -4.51 -11.61 -16.68
C SER A 61 -5.81 -11.58 -15.88
N ASP A 62 -6.22 -12.70 -15.33
CA ASP A 62 -7.41 -12.81 -14.49
C ASP A 62 -7.25 -12.01 -13.20
N VAL A 63 -6.10 -12.11 -12.54
CA VAL A 63 -5.77 -11.33 -11.34
C VAL A 63 -5.84 -9.83 -11.62
N GLN A 64 -5.30 -9.36 -12.74
CA GLN A 64 -5.39 -7.95 -13.11
C GLN A 64 -6.84 -7.49 -13.34
N GLN A 65 -7.70 -8.33 -13.91
CA GLN A 65 -9.11 -8.02 -14.08
C GLN A 65 -9.84 -7.94 -12.73
N LEU A 66 -9.59 -8.89 -11.83
CA LEU A 66 -10.14 -8.90 -10.48
C LEU A 66 -9.66 -7.69 -9.66
N LEU A 67 -8.40 -7.31 -9.80
CA LEU A 67 -7.88 -6.11 -9.17
C LEU A 67 -8.57 -4.85 -9.69
N ARG A 68 -8.76 -4.70 -11.02
CA ARG A 68 -9.52 -3.58 -11.57
C ARG A 68 -10.96 -3.52 -11.03
N TYR A 69 -11.60 -4.66 -10.90
CA TYR A 69 -12.92 -4.74 -10.25
C TYR A 69 -12.86 -4.28 -8.78
N THR A 70 -11.87 -4.75 -8.02
CA THR A 70 -11.72 -4.39 -6.60
C THR A 70 -11.41 -2.91 -6.41
N TRP A 71 -10.58 -2.34 -7.28
CA TRP A 71 -10.21 -0.92 -7.29
C TRP A 71 -11.26 -0.01 -7.94
N GLN A 72 -12.30 -0.58 -8.56
CA GLN A 72 -13.30 0.16 -9.34
C GLN A 72 -12.63 1.09 -10.37
N CYS A 73 -11.71 0.54 -11.17
CA CYS A 73 -10.95 1.26 -12.18
C CYS A 73 -10.81 0.48 -13.49
N ASN A 74 -10.64 1.21 -14.60
CA ASN A 74 -10.40 0.66 -15.93
C ASN A 74 -8.92 0.74 -16.35
N ASN A 75 -8.04 1.22 -15.49
CA ASN A 75 -6.64 1.41 -15.82
C ASN A 75 -5.95 0.07 -16.09
N ARG A 76 -5.27 -0.01 -17.23
CA ARG A 76 -4.52 -1.22 -17.63
C ARG A 76 -3.33 -1.51 -16.72
N LEU A 77 -2.72 -0.48 -16.14
CA LEU A 77 -1.60 -0.61 -15.19
C LEU A 77 -2.14 -0.84 -13.76
N THR A 78 -2.92 -1.90 -13.61
CA THR A 78 -3.40 -2.40 -12.32
C THR A 78 -2.87 -3.81 -12.16
N LEU A 79 -1.88 -3.99 -11.27
CA LEU A 79 -1.13 -5.25 -11.19
C LEU A 79 -0.66 -5.52 -9.76
N PRO A 80 -0.51 -6.81 -9.38
CA PRO A 80 0.13 -7.18 -8.13
C PRO A 80 1.65 -7.06 -8.28
N MET A 81 2.29 -6.57 -7.23
CA MET A 81 3.75 -6.52 -7.11
C MET A 81 4.20 -7.38 -5.92
N SER A 82 5.27 -8.17 -6.12
CA SER A 82 5.89 -8.89 -5.03
C SER A 82 6.70 -7.93 -4.17
N GLY A 83 6.26 -7.73 -2.93
CA GLY A 83 6.93 -6.81 -2.01
C GLY A 83 6.06 -6.45 -0.82
N THR A 84 6.57 -5.56 0.03
CA THR A 84 5.84 -4.99 1.17
C THR A 84 4.98 -3.80 0.73
N GLY A 85 4.06 -3.34 1.59
CA GLY A 85 3.34 -2.08 1.36
C GLY A 85 4.28 -0.88 1.21
N SER A 86 5.41 -0.87 1.91
CA SER A 86 6.45 0.15 1.73
C SER A 86 7.08 0.12 0.35
N ALA A 87 7.24 -1.06 -0.27
CA ALA A 87 7.73 -1.16 -1.65
C ALA A 87 6.72 -0.59 -2.65
N ALA A 88 5.42 -0.76 -2.41
CA ALA A 88 4.38 -0.15 -3.24
C ALA A 88 4.32 1.38 -3.07
N MET A 89 4.47 1.88 -1.83
CA MET A 89 4.63 3.31 -1.54
C MET A 89 5.85 3.87 -2.27
N GLU A 90 6.99 3.22 -2.16
CA GLU A 90 8.24 3.62 -2.84
C GLU A 90 8.09 3.61 -4.35
N ALA A 91 7.49 2.57 -4.92
CA ALA A 91 7.22 2.49 -6.37
C ALA A 91 6.35 3.67 -6.85
N SER A 92 5.34 4.06 -6.05
CA SER A 92 4.48 5.19 -6.37
C SER A 92 5.22 6.53 -6.35
N ILE A 93 6.19 6.70 -5.44
CA ILE A 93 7.03 7.90 -5.38
C ILE A 93 8.10 7.89 -6.48
N ALA A 94 8.86 6.79 -6.58
CA ALA A 94 10.01 6.67 -7.47
C ALA A 94 9.68 6.80 -8.97
N ASN A 95 8.46 6.42 -9.37
CA ASN A 95 8.04 6.48 -10.77
C ASN A 95 7.42 7.82 -11.18
N PHE A 96 7.02 8.65 -10.23
CA PHE A 96 6.22 9.85 -10.51
C PHE A 96 6.81 11.14 -9.93
N ILE A 97 7.91 11.06 -9.19
CA ILE A 97 8.60 12.23 -8.65
C ILE A 97 10.00 12.32 -9.24
N GLU A 98 10.31 13.47 -9.82
CA GLU A 98 11.67 13.88 -10.19
C GLU A 98 12.34 14.67 -9.04
N GLU A 99 13.67 14.70 -9.02
CA GLU A 99 14.43 15.48 -8.03
C GLU A 99 14.05 16.96 -8.08
N GLY A 100 13.65 17.52 -6.96
CA GLY A 100 13.24 18.92 -6.84
C GLY A 100 11.77 19.18 -7.20
N GLU A 101 11.01 18.16 -7.64
CA GLU A 101 9.60 18.32 -7.94
C GLU A 101 8.77 18.51 -6.67
N LYS A 102 7.71 19.32 -6.76
CA LYS A 102 6.88 19.66 -5.60
C LYS A 102 5.87 18.56 -5.30
N ILE A 103 5.87 18.07 -4.08
CA ILE A 103 4.82 17.22 -3.54
C ILE A 103 4.18 17.84 -2.30
N LEU A 104 2.86 17.77 -2.21
CA LEU A 104 2.08 18.11 -1.02
C LEU A 104 1.58 16.83 -0.37
N ILE A 105 1.90 16.61 0.90
CA ILE A 105 1.50 15.43 1.66
C ILE A 105 0.60 15.83 2.82
N ALA A 106 -0.61 15.25 2.85
CA ALA A 106 -1.55 15.42 3.96
C ALA A 106 -1.31 14.35 5.02
N LYS A 107 -0.70 14.76 6.13
CA LYS A 107 -0.23 13.91 7.22
C LYS A 107 -1.16 14.01 8.43
N LYS A 108 -1.68 12.86 8.90
CA LYS A 108 -2.55 12.73 10.07
C LYS A 108 -2.27 11.48 10.90
N GLY A 109 -1.08 10.89 10.72
CA GLY A 109 -0.62 9.69 11.43
C GLY A 109 0.68 9.15 10.85
N TYR A 110 1.06 7.96 11.32
CA TYR A 110 2.34 7.31 11.04
C TYR A 110 2.62 7.06 9.55
N PHE A 111 1.59 6.64 8.78
CA PHE A 111 1.82 6.35 7.36
C PHE A 111 1.92 7.63 6.52
N GLY A 112 1.27 8.72 6.97
CA GLY A 112 1.56 10.05 6.44
C GLY A 112 3.01 10.48 6.67
N ASP A 113 3.58 10.23 7.86
CA ASP A 113 5.01 10.47 8.14
C ASP A 113 5.93 9.63 7.24
N ARG A 114 5.57 8.37 6.94
CA ARG A 114 6.34 7.53 6.03
C ARG A 114 6.33 8.05 4.59
N LEU A 115 5.20 8.59 4.12
CA LEU A 115 5.14 9.25 2.81
C LEU A 115 6.09 10.46 2.75
N VAL A 116 6.13 11.27 3.81
CA VAL A 116 7.05 12.42 3.92
C VAL A 116 8.51 11.96 3.88
N ASP A 117 8.88 10.95 4.67
CA ASP A 117 10.25 10.40 4.68
C ASP A 117 10.63 9.86 3.30
N MET A 118 9.74 9.07 2.67
CA MET A 118 9.98 8.50 1.36
C MET A 118 10.19 9.58 0.29
N ALA A 119 9.29 10.55 0.17
CA ALA A 119 9.41 11.64 -0.78
C ALA A 119 10.69 12.48 -0.55
N THR A 120 11.06 12.68 0.71
CA THR A 120 12.29 13.39 1.06
C THR A 120 13.54 12.64 0.60
N ARG A 121 13.57 11.30 0.72
CA ARG A 121 14.68 10.46 0.24
C ARG A 121 14.85 10.52 -1.28
N TYR A 122 13.75 10.67 -2.01
CA TYR A 122 13.74 10.90 -3.45
C TYR A 122 14.01 12.37 -3.82
N LYS A 123 14.40 13.20 -2.84
CA LYS A 123 14.77 14.61 -3.00
C LYS A 123 13.65 15.48 -3.59
N ALA A 124 12.40 15.12 -3.37
CA ALA A 124 11.27 15.97 -3.69
C ALA A 124 11.28 17.25 -2.86
N GLN A 125 10.70 18.31 -3.37
CA GLN A 125 10.38 19.51 -2.60
C GLN A 125 9.07 19.27 -1.83
N VAL A 126 9.20 18.72 -0.62
CA VAL A 126 8.07 18.29 0.19
C VAL A 126 7.44 19.47 0.93
N SER A 127 6.13 19.65 0.74
CA SER A 127 5.26 20.47 1.58
C SER A 127 4.33 19.56 2.37
N VAL A 128 4.08 19.88 3.63
CA VAL A 128 3.27 19.06 4.52
C VAL A 128 2.06 19.86 5.01
N MET A 129 0.86 19.25 4.91
CA MET A 129 -0.31 19.59 5.70
C MET A 129 -0.36 18.64 6.90
N GLU A 130 -0.56 19.15 8.09
CA GLU A 130 -0.58 18.33 9.30
C GLU A 130 -1.88 18.52 10.10
N LYS A 131 -2.43 17.41 10.57
CA LYS A 131 -3.56 17.38 11.52
C LYS A 131 -3.15 16.62 12.78
N THR A 132 -3.82 16.94 13.87
CA THR A 132 -3.76 16.14 15.09
C THR A 132 -4.23 14.72 14.80
N TRP A 133 -3.57 13.73 15.36
CA TRP A 133 -3.99 12.34 15.23
C TRP A 133 -5.43 12.17 15.74
N GLY A 134 -6.27 11.57 14.91
CA GLY A 134 -7.70 11.44 15.20
C GLY A 134 -8.58 12.41 14.39
N GLU A 135 -8.00 13.35 13.65
CA GLU A 135 -8.72 14.32 12.82
C GLU A 135 -8.52 14.07 11.33
N ALA A 136 -9.57 14.32 10.53
CA ALA A 136 -9.50 14.33 9.08
C ALA A 136 -9.40 15.76 8.54
N PHE A 137 -8.81 15.91 7.36
CA PHE A 137 -8.82 17.18 6.62
C PHE A 137 -10.19 17.44 6.02
N THR A 138 -10.61 18.69 6.03
CA THR A 138 -11.78 19.14 5.27
C THR A 138 -11.41 19.33 3.80
N TYR A 139 -12.43 19.27 2.94
CA TYR A 139 -12.28 19.56 1.52
C TYR A 139 -11.67 20.95 1.26
N GLU A 140 -12.12 21.98 2.00
CA GLU A 140 -11.66 23.36 1.83
C GLU A 140 -10.19 23.54 2.25
N GLU A 141 -9.74 22.86 3.29
CA GLU A 141 -8.33 22.87 3.69
C GLU A 141 -7.44 22.29 2.58
N ILE A 142 -7.81 21.12 2.06
CA ILE A 142 -7.05 20.46 0.97
C ILE A 142 -7.04 21.34 -0.29
N LYS A 143 -8.19 21.88 -0.66
CA LYS A 143 -8.32 22.77 -1.82
C LYS A 143 -7.41 23.98 -1.69
N TYR A 144 -7.46 24.66 -0.55
CA TYR A 144 -6.65 25.86 -0.30
C TYR A 144 -5.15 25.57 -0.44
N GLU A 145 -4.69 24.46 0.13
CA GLU A 145 -3.27 24.08 0.08
C GLU A 145 -2.83 23.68 -1.35
N ILE A 146 -3.64 22.94 -2.10
CA ILE A 146 -3.33 22.58 -3.49
C ILE A 146 -3.28 23.84 -4.36
N GLU A 147 -4.26 24.74 -4.25
CA GLU A 147 -4.33 25.97 -5.03
C GLU A 147 -3.17 26.93 -4.70
N THR A 148 -2.73 26.96 -3.44
CA THR A 148 -1.65 27.83 -2.96
C THR A 148 -0.26 27.28 -3.30
N LYS A 149 -0.02 26.00 -3.02
CA LYS A 149 1.29 25.35 -3.18
C LYS A 149 1.57 24.94 -4.62
N LYS A 150 0.52 24.63 -5.39
CA LYS A 150 0.59 24.11 -6.76
C LYS A 150 1.57 22.95 -6.88
N PRO A 151 1.34 21.84 -6.12
CA PRO A 151 2.20 20.68 -6.19
C PRO A 151 2.00 19.92 -7.51
N ALA A 152 3.00 19.19 -7.97
CA ALA A 152 2.87 18.22 -9.04
C ALA A 152 2.10 16.97 -8.58
N ILE A 153 2.26 16.61 -7.29
CA ILE A 153 1.57 15.48 -6.68
C ILE A 153 0.98 15.90 -5.33
N PHE A 154 -0.27 15.50 -5.08
CA PHE A 154 -0.90 15.52 -3.76
C PHE A 154 -1.05 14.08 -3.27
N ALA A 155 -0.55 13.78 -2.07
CA ALA A 155 -0.57 12.44 -1.48
C ALA A 155 -1.28 12.44 -0.13
N ILE A 156 -2.11 11.40 0.10
CA ILE A 156 -2.87 11.24 1.35
C ILE A 156 -3.13 9.77 1.67
N VAL A 157 -3.21 9.44 2.96
CA VAL A 157 -3.64 8.13 3.44
C VAL A 157 -5.16 8.14 3.59
N HIS A 158 -5.87 7.22 2.91
CA HIS A 158 -7.34 7.13 2.96
C HIS A 158 -7.82 6.72 4.36
N ALA A 159 -7.40 5.55 4.85
CA ALA A 159 -7.67 5.12 6.21
C ALA A 159 -6.34 5.00 6.97
N GLU A 160 -6.09 5.91 7.89
CA GLU A 160 -4.83 5.95 8.63
C GLU A 160 -4.78 4.85 9.70
N THR A 161 -3.94 3.86 9.49
CA THR A 161 -3.80 2.68 10.34
C THR A 161 -3.50 3.03 11.80
N SER A 162 -2.65 4.03 12.03
CA SER A 162 -2.16 4.39 13.37
C SER A 162 -3.17 5.14 14.22
N SER A 163 -4.17 5.78 13.59
CA SER A 163 -5.17 6.59 14.30
C SER A 163 -6.62 6.13 14.06
N GLY A 164 -6.86 5.25 13.08
CA GLY A 164 -8.18 4.77 12.70
C GLY A 164 -9.04 5.81 11.95
N VAL A 165 -8.45 6.92 11.52
CA VAL A 165 -9.18 8.00 10.86
C VAL A 165 -9.38 7.72 9.38
N LEU A 166 -10.64 7.73 8.96
CA LEU A 166 -11.01 7.74 7.55
C LEU A 166 -11.00 9.18 7.01
N GLN A 167 -10.37 9.36 5.87
CA GLN A 167 -10.32 10.62 5.14
C GLN A 167 -11.31 10.60 3.98
N PRO A 168 -12.33 11.46 3.93
CA PRO A 168 -13.17 11.63 2.75
C PRO A 168 -12.34 12.06 1.55
N LEU A 169 -12.52 11.38 0.40
CA LEU A 169 -11.74 11.63 -0.82
C LEU A 169 -12.55 12.25 -1.95
N GLU A 170 -13.88 12.27 -1.84
CA GLU A 170 -14.77 12.79 -2.86
C GLU A 170 -14.43 14.23 -3.25
N GLY A 171 -14.38 14.50 -4.56
CA GLY A 171 -14.10 15.82 -5.10
C GLY A 171 -12.64 16.26 -5.07
N ILE A 172 -11.75 15.58 -4.32
CA ILE A 172 -10.33 15.95 -4.23
C ILE A 172 -9.65 15.78 -5.60
N GLY A 173 -9.93 14.70 -6.31
CA GLY A 173 -9.38 14.49 -7.66
C GLY A 173 -9.79 15.58 -8.65
N ASP A 174 -10.96 16.20 -8.49
CA ASP A 174 -11.36 17.35 -9.31
C ASP A 174 -10.50 18.57 -9.07
N ILE A 175 -10.15 18.83 -7.80
CA ILE A 175 -9.23 19.91 -7.43
C ILE A 175 -7.85 19.63 -8.01
N CYS A 176 -7.34 18.41 -7.82
CA CYS A 176 -6.04 18.00 -8.35
C CYS A 176 -5.96 18.21 -9.86
N ARG A 177 -6.95 17.72 -10.63
CA ARG A 177 -7.00 17.89 -12.08
C ARG A 177 -7.06 19.36 -12.53
N LYS A 178 -7.82 20.20 -11.84
CA LYS A 178 -7.88 21.64 -12.13
C LYS A 178 -6.55 22.36 -11.93
N ASN A 179 -5.69 21.81 -11.10
CA ASN A 179 -4.38 22.38 -10.77
C ASN A 179 -3.21 21.64 -11.42
N ASN A 180 -3.44 20.72 -12.38
CA ASN A 180 -2.43 19.88 -13.01
C ASN A 180 -1.60 19.10 -11.96
N CYS A 181 -2.26 18.60 -10.94
CA CYS A 181 -1.69 17.86 -9.83
C CYS A 181 -2.13 16.39 -9.92
N LEU A 182 -1.21 15.44 -9.80
CA LEU A 182 -1.55 14.03 -9.67
C LEU A 182 -2.06 13.74 -8.25
N PHE A 183 -3.06 12.86 -8.15
CA PHE A 183 -3.65 12.47 -6.89
C PHE A 183 -3.20 11.06 -6.50
N LEU A 184 -2.38 10.94 -5.44
CA LEU A 184 -1.86 9.68 -4.88
C LEU A 184 -2.58 9.31 -3.59
N VAL A 185 -3.10 8.09 -3.51
CA VAL A 185 -3.81 7.57 -2.34
C VAL A 185 -3.15 6.30 -1.81
N ASP A 186 -2.81 6.31 -0.53
CA ASP A 186 -2.51 5.11 0.25
C ASP A 186 -3.82 4.45 0.69
N ALA A 187 -4.11 3.27 0.15
CA ALA A 187 -5.33 2.53 0.43
C ALA A 187 -5.06 1.18 1.13
N VAL A 188 -3.90 1.04 1.79
CA VAL A 188 -3.52 -0.24 2.44
C VAL A 188 -4.58 -0.71 3.42
N THR A 189 -5.16 0.18 4.22
CA THR A 189 -6.12 -0.18 5.27
C THR A 189 -7.58 -0.11 4.79
N SER A 190 -7.86 0.49 3.65
CA SER A 190 -9.22 0.74 3.17
C SER A 190 -9.69 -0.14 2.02
N LEU A 191 -8.77 -0.59 1.14
CA LEU A 191 -9.14 -1.38 -0.03
C LEU A 191 -9.85 -2.69 0.37
N GLY A 192 -11.02 -2.92 -0.20
CA GLY A 192 -11.86 -4.09 0.09
C GLY A 192 -12.66 -4.01 1.40
N ALA A 193 -12.36 -3.06 2.28
CA ALA A 193 -13.09 -2.83 3.53
C ALA A 193 -14.05 -1.64 3.45
N LEU A 194 -13.70 -0.66 2.62
CA LEU A 194 -14.46 0.57 2.42
C LEU A 194 -14.63 0.83 0.91
N GLU A 195 -15.59 1.64 0.57
CA GLU A 195 -15.76 2.13 -0.80
C GLU A 195 -14.52 2.91 -1.23
N LEU A 196 -14.02 2.58 -2.43
CA LEU A 196 -12.88 3.24 -3.04
C LEU A 196 -13.06 3.25 -4.56
N LEU A 197 -13.56 4.34 -5.08
CA LEU A 197 -13.97 4.50 -6.48
C LEU A 197 -12.88 5.24 -7.25
N ILE A 198 -11.83 4.53 -7.67
CA ILE A 198 -10.62 5.13 -8.26
C ILE A 198 -10.95 6.03 -9.45
N ASP A 199 -11.72 5.53 -10.42
CA ASP A 199 -12.05 6.30 -11.63
C ASP A 199 -13.00 7.47 -11.32
N GLU A 200 -14.02 7.24 -10.49
CA GLU A 200 -15.02 8.26 -10.14
C GLU A 200 -14.39 9.40 -9.33
N TRP A 201 -13.58 9.06 -8.34
CA TRP A 201 -12.88 10.05 -7.50
C TRP A 201 -11.62 10.61 -8.17
N LYS A 202 -11.31 10.17 -9.40
CA LYS A 202 -10.21 10.67 -10.22
C LYS A 202 -8.87 10.55 -9.52
N ILE A 203 -8.65 9.40 -8.88
CA ILE A 203 -7.38 9.05 -8.27
C ILE A 203 -6.45 8.58 -9.38
N ASP A 204 -5.27 9.20 -9.51
CA ASP A 204 -4.29 8.89 -10.56
C ASP A 204 -3.38 7.74 -10.16
N LEU A 205 -3.05 7.66 -8.88
CA LEU A 205 -2.13 6.67 -8.30
C LEU A 205 -2.72 6.13 -7.00
N ALA A 206 -2.74 4.82 -6.85
CA ALA A 206 -3.11 4.19 -5.58
C ALA A 206 -2.31 2.93 -5.33
N TYR A 207 -2.04 2.61 -4.08
CA TYR A 207 -1.43 1.35 -3.69
C TYR A 207 -2.10 0.76 -2.45
N SER A 208 -1.98 -0.56 -2.33
CA SER A 208 -2.45 -1.32 -1.18
C SER A 208 -1.57 -2.54 -0.93
N LEU A 209 -1.89 -3.32 0.09
CA LEU A 209 -1.21 -4.54 0.47
C LEU A 209 -2.24 -5.59 0.88
N SER A 210 -2.00 -6.86 0.51
CA SER A 210 -2.90 -7.97 0.86
C SER A 210 -3.00 -8.26 2.36
N LEU A 211 -2.00 -7.84 3.16
CA LEU A 211 -1.88 -8.10 4.61
C LEU A 211 -1.88 -9.60 5.00
N ILE A 212 -1.63 -10.48 4.04
CA ILE A 212 -1.63 -11.94 4.27
C ILE A 212 -0.30 -12.42 4.85
N HIS A 213 0.81 -11.74 4.51
CA HIS A 213 2.18 -12.17 4.79
C HIS A 213 2.91 -11.29 5.81
N ILE A 214 2.19 -10.54 6.60
CA ILE A 214 2.78 -9.72 7.66
C ILE A 214 2.70 -10.44 8.99
#